data_008b3e7d90c8376ee608da1363803b45
#
_entry.id   008b3e7d90c8376ee608da1363803b45
#
_cell.length_a   1.000
_cell.length_b   1.000
_cell.length_c   1.000
_cell.angle_alpha   90.00
_cell.angle_beta   90.00
_cell.angle_gamma   90.00
#
_symmetry.space_group_name_H-M   'P 1'
#
loop_
_entity.id
_entity.type
_entity.pdbx_description
1 polymer ?
#
loop_
_entity_poly.entity_id
_entity_poly.type
_entity_poly.pdbx_seq_one_letter_code
_entity_poly.pdbx_strand_id
1 'polypeptide(L)'
;MTGENLLKYMEWSASYYNTAKKGDVTISFNPDVRGYNYDMFEGIDYDIDISQEAGKRIKNVKIKGQALDPKKVYKLAVNNYRFGTLQNLKLATQEDVYYDSYELMQDAGRIRDLIGAYVKDVDKGVITPKVNYNWKIIGFNPNVEGKDKILDEIRAGNIKIPVSADGRTLNVKSININDLKK
;
A
#
# COMPACT_ATOMS: atom_id res chain seq x y z
N MET A 1 0.24 -14.34 12.75
CA MET A 1 0.33 -12.92 13.16
C MET A 1 -0.98 -12.50 13.80
N THR A 2 -0.93 -11.76 14.93
CA THR A 2 -2.13 -11.22 15.58
C THR A 2 -2.77 -10.11 14.74
N GLY A 3 -4.05 -9.80 14.94
CA GLY A 3 -4.72 -8.70 14.25
C GLY A 3 -4.10 -7.34 14.60
N GLU A 4 -3.61 -7.16 15.82
CA GLU A 4 -2.88 -5.96 16.22
C GLU A 4 -1.60 -5.78 15.39
N ASN A 5 -0.80 -6.82 15.21
CA ASN A 5 0.42 -6.76 14.41
C ASN A 5 0.11 -6.60 12.91
N LEU A 6 -0.98 -7.21 12.43
CA LEU A 6 -1.44 -7.00 11.06
C LEU A 6 -1.81 -5.53 10.83
N LEU A 7 -2.54 -4.90 11.77
CA LEU A 7 -2.86 -3.47 11.66
C LEU A 7 -1.59 -2.60 11.67
N LYS A 8 -0.62 -2.90 12.54
CA LYS A 8 0.68 -2.19 12.56
C LYS A 8 1.42 -2.33 11.22
N TYR A 9 1.37 -3.51 10.60
CA TYR A 9 1.97 -3.71 9.28
C TYR A 9 1.24 -2.90 8.20
N MET A 10 -0.08 -2.90 8.20
CA MET A 10 -0.87 -2.09 7.27
C MET A 10 -0.57 -0.59 7.43
N GLU A 11 -0.46 -0.10 8.66
CA GLU A 11 -0.08 1.29 8.96
C GLU A 11 1.35 1.61 8.49
N TRP A 12 2.29 0.68 8.67
CA TRP A 12 3.65 0.84 8.15
C TRP A 12 3.63 0.98 6.61
N SER A 13 2.90 0.14 5.91
CA SER A 13 2.75 0.25 4.45
C SER A 13 2.12 1.59 4.05
N ALA A 14 1.04 2.02 4.74
CA ALA A 14 0.37 3.28 4.48
C ALA A 14 1.22 4.53 4.79
N SER A 15 2.36 4.38 5.50
CA SER A 15 3.32 5.47 5.72
C SER A 15 3.98 5.99 4.44
N TYR A 16 3.79 5.29 3.32
CA TYR A 16 4.19 5.71 1.98
C TYR A 16 3.59 7.05 1.55
N TYR A 17 2.38 7.37 2.00
CA TYR A 17 1.74 8.64 1.69
C TYR A 17 2.19 9.75 2.65
N ASN A 18 2.22 10.99 2.18
CA ASN A 18 2.21 12.13 3.07
C ASN A 18 0.77 12.43 3.51
N THR A 19 0.64 13.21 4.59
CA THR A 19 -0.69 13.65 5.07
C THR A 19 -1.29 14.65 4.10
N ALA A 20 -2.46 14.33 3.54
CA ALA A 20 -3.21 15.21 2.66
C ALA A 20 -3.81 16.39 3.43
N LYS A 21 -3.80 17.57 2.82
CA LYS A 21 -4.35 18.81 3.37
C LYS A 21 -5.49 19.34 2.51
N LYS A 22 -6.30 20.18 3.11
CA LYS A 22 -7.38 20.88 2.37
C LYS A 22 -6.78 21.68 1.22
N GLY A 23 -7.34 21.49 0.03
CA GLY A 23 -6.89 22.18 -1.19
C GLY A 23 -5.75 21.48 -1.92
N ASP A 24 -5.24 20.35 -1.45
CA ASP A 24 -4.28 19.54 -2.20
C ASP A 24 -4.93 19.00 -3.46
N VAL A 25 -4.26 19.21 -4.59
CA VAL A 25 -4.67 18.75 -5.93
C VAL A 25 -4.01 17.42 -6.27
N THR A 26 -2.85 17.15 -5.69
CA THR A 26 -2.12 15.90 -5.87
C THR A 26 -1.92 15.17 -4.55
N ILE A 27 -1.88 13.83 -4.61
CA ILE A 27 -1.47 12.99 -3.48
C ILE A 27 0.06 12.90 -3.52
N SER A 28 0.73 13.24 -2.42
CA SER A 28 2.19 13.19 -2.33
C SER A 28 2.69 12.00 -1.52
N PHE A 29 3.96 11.65 -1.76
CA PHE A 29 4.60 10.46 -1.23
C PHE A 29 5.76 10.79 -0.31
N ASN A 30 5.92 10.00 0.74
CA ASN A 30 7.01 10.13 1.69
C ASN A 30 8.34 9.70 1.03
N PRO A 31 9.35 10.58 0.89
CA PRO A 31 10.63 10.25 0.25
C PRO A 31 11.44 9.20 1.04
N ASP A 32 11.18 9.05 2.34
CA ASP A 32 11.87 8.09 3.19
C ASP A 32 11.31 6.67 3.07
N VAL A 33 10.14 6.51 2.44
CA VAL A 33 9.50 5.22 2.19
C VAL A 33 9.59 4.90 0.70
N ARG A 34 10.30 3.83 0.37
CA ARG A 34 10.42 3.38 -1.03
C ARG A 34 9.10 2.79 -1.53
N GLY A 35 8.75 3.05 -2.79
CA GLY A 35 7.50 2.58 -3.40
C GLY A 35 7.32 1.06 -3.35
N TYR A 36 8.43 0.28 -3.38
CA TYR A 36 8.38 -1.18 -3.22
C TYR A 36 8.05 -1.64 -1.79
N ASN A 37 7.98 -0.73 -0.83
CA ASN A 37 7.52 -0.99 0.54
C ASN A 37 6.02 -0.67 0.72
N TYR A 38 5.36 -0.19 -0.32
CA TYR A 38 3.93 0.00 -0.33
C TYR A 38 3.23 -1.31 -0.71
N ASP A 39 2.77 -2.04 0.29
CA ASP A 39 2.06 -3.29 0.12
C ASP A 39 0.55 -3.06 0.12
N MET A 40 -0.14 -3.80 -0.73
CA MET A 40 -1.60 -3.90 -0.75
C MET A 40 -2.01 -5.27 -0.25
N PHE A 41 -3.13 -5.34 0.47
CA PHE A 41 -3.58 -6.52 1.16
C PHE A 41 -4.81 -7.11 0.48
N GLU A 42 -4.75 -8.41 0.17
CA GLU A 42 -5.85 -9.17 -0.40
C GLU A 42 -6.53 -10.02 0.69
N GLY A 43 -7.84 -10.28 0.54
CA GLY A 43 -8.62 -11.05 1.52
C GLY A 43 -9.05 -10.25 2.76
N ILE A 44 -8.90 -8.94 2.72
CA ILE A 44 -9.23 -7.99 3.78
C ILE A 44 -9.76 -6.70 3.16
N ASP A 45 -10.87 -6.18 3.65
CA ASP A 45 -11.42 -4.89 3.22
C ASP A 45 -10.92 -3.79 4.16
N TYR A 46 -10.51 -2.64 3.61
CA TYR A 46 -10.02 -1.52 4.41
C TYR A 46 -10.02 -0.19 3.67
N ASP A 47 -9.96 0.90 4.43
CA ASP A 47 -9.74 2.25 3.91
C ASP A 47 -8.39 2.79 4.37
N ILE A 48 -7.75 3.61 3.53
CA ILE A 48 -6.53 4.35 3.86
C ILE A 48 -6.89 5.83 3.94
N ASP A 49 -7.04 6.36 5.16
CA ASP A 49 -7.34 7.78 5.40
C ASP A 49 -6.05 8.60 5.40
N ILE A 50 -5.70 9.15 4.25
CA ILE A 50 -4.48 9.95 4.09
C ILE A 50 -4.59 11.36 4.66
N SER A 51 -5.74 11.79 5.20
CA SER A 51 -5.84 13.01 6.00
C SER A 51 -5.24 12.86 7.40
N GLN A 52 -5.05 11.60 7.83
CA GLN A 52 -4.47 11.28 9.12
C GLN A 52 -2.94 11.18 9.05
N GLU A 53 -2.31 11.36 10.21
CA GLU A 53 -0.88 11.09 10.37
C GLU A 53 -0.55 9.61 10.15
N ALA A 54 0.69 9.31 9.78
CA ALA A 54 1.18 7.93 9.70
C ALA A 54 0.95 7.20 11.04
N GLY A 55 0.51 5.95 10.98
CA GLY A 55 0.15 5.14 12.14
C GLY A 55 -1.32 5.30 12.58
N LYS A 56 -2.12 6.12 11.89
CA LYS A 56 -3.55 6.33 12.19
C LYS A 56 -4.44 6.31 10.95
N ARG A 57 -3.95 5.75 9.84
CA ARG A 57 -4.56 5.84 8.51
C ARG A 57 -5.51 4.70 8.18
N ILE A 58 -5.25 3.53 8.72
CA ILE A 58 -6.01 2.34 8.38
C ILE A 58 -7.35 2.35 9.12
N LYS A 59 -8.44 2.26 8.36
CA LYS A 59 -9.81 2.36 8.86
C LYS A 59 -10.67 1.22 8.32
N ASN A 60 -11.77 0.96 8.98
CA ASN A 60 -12.85 0.08 8.54
C ASN A 60 -12.40 -1.33 8.16
N VAL A 61 -11.40 -1.85 8.87
CA VAL A 61 -10.76 -3.13 8.55
C VAL A 61 -11.72 -4.28 8.79
N LYS A 62 -11.97 -5.09 7.75
CA LYS A 62 -12.84 -6.26 7.83
C LYS A 62 -12.20 -7.46 7.14
N ILE A 63 -12.36 -8.63 7.73
CA ILE A 63 -11.98 -9.92 7.15
C ILE A 63 -13.23 -10.77 7.05
N LYS A 64 -13.61 -11.19 5.83
CA LYS A 64 -14.86 -11.92 5.56
C LYS A 64 -16.09 -11.20 6.13
N GLY A 65 -16.14 -9.86 5.99
CA GLY A 65 -17.23 -9.01 6.44
C GLY A 65 -17.26 -8.71 7.96
N GLN A 66 -16.40 -9.32 8.76
CA GLN A 66 -16.29 -9.08 10.20
C GLN A 66 -15.18 -8.12 10.53
N ALA A 67 -15.37 -7.24 11.50
CA ALA A 67 -14.32 -6.34 11.97
C ALA A 67 -13.06 -7.12 12.41
N LEU A 68 -11.88 -6.57 12.12
CA LEU A 68 -10.62 -7.15 12.56
C LEU A 68 -10.60 -7.27 14.10
N ASP A 69 -10.38 -8.46 14.60
CA ASP A 69 -10.13 -8.70 16.02
C ASP A 69 -8.62 -8.57 16.31
N PRO A 70 -8.16 -7.58 17.10
CA PRO A 70 -6.74 -7.37 17.35
C PRO A 70 -6.06 -8.55 18.07
N LYS A 71 -6.81 -9.36 18.81
CA LYS A 71 -6.27 -10.49 19.58
C LYS A 71 -6.25 -11.80 18.80
N LYS A 72 -7.06 -11.91 17.75
CA LYS A 72 -7.14 -13.11 16.92
C LYS A 72 -5.90 -13.27 16.08
N VAL A 73 -5.45 -14.52 15.90
CA VAL A 73 -4.34 -14.87 15.01
C VAL A 73 -4.88 -15.12 13.59
N TYR A 74 -4.29 -14.46 12.62
CA TYR A 74 -4.59 -14.59 11.20
C TYR A 74 -3.40 -15.20 10.46
N LYS A 75 -3.68 -16.00 9.43
CA LYS A 75 -2.66 -16.48 8.49
C LYS A 75 -2.45 -15.42 7.43
N LEU A 76 -1.20 -15.03 7.23
CA LEU A 76 -0.77 -14.04 6.23
C LEU A 76 0.22 -14.72 5.29
N ALA A 77 0.01 -14.63 3.99
CA ALA A 77 0.96 -15.04 2.98
C ALA A 77 1.81 -13.83 2.57
N VAL A 78 3.12 -13.99 2.64
CA VAL A 78 4.11 -12.98 2.22
C VAL A 78 5.29 -13.68 1.55
N ASN A 79 6.05 -12.96 0.73
CA ASN A 79 7.32 -13.47 0.24
C ASN A 79 8.41 -13.38 1.32
N ASN A 80 9.53 -14.07 1.11
CA ASN A 80 10.66 -14.10 2.07
C ASN A 80 11.25 -12.72 2.34
N TYR A 81 11.32 -11.84 1.33
CA TYR A 81 11.82 -10.48 1.52
C TYR A 81 10.93 -9.69 2.49
N ARG A 82 9.62 -9.77 2.31
CA ARG A 82 8.66 -9.10 3.20
C ARG A 82 8.64 -9.73 4.58
N PHE A 83 8.81 -11.04 4.70
CA PHE A 83 8.96 -11.69 6.00
C PHE A 83 10.15 -11.13 6.79
N GLY A 84 11.32 -10.96 6.16
CA GLY A 84 12.47 -10.30 6.79
C GLY A 84 12.17 -8.87 7.26
N THR A 85 11.36 -8.12 6.49
CA THR A 85 10.88 -6.79 6.93
C THR A 85 10.02 -6.88 8.19
N LEU A 86 9.10 -7.85 8.25
CA LEU A 86 8.23 -8.04 9.43
C LEU A 86 9.03 -8.42 10.68
N GLN A 87 10.10 -9.20 10.52
CA GLN A 87 11.03 -9.52 11.63
C GLN A 87 11.76 -8.25 12.10
N ASN A 88 12.28 -7.44 11.20
CA ASN A 88 12.96 -6.18 11.54
C ASN A 88 12.01 -5.19 12.25
N LEU A 89 10.75 -5.17 11.89
CA LEU A 89 9.69 -4.39 12.54
C LEU A 89 9.19 -5.03 13.86
N LYS A 90 9.70 -6.21 14.23
CA LYS A 90 9.25 -6.99 15.39
C LYS A 90 7.75 -7.33 15.36
N LEU A 91 7.21 -7.53 14.17
CA LEU A 91 5.80 -7.90 13.95
C LEU A 91 5.61 -9.41 13.75
N ALA A 92 6.69 -10.13 13.43
CA ALA A 92 6.72 -11.58 13.32
C ALA A 92 8.08 -12.12 13.73
N THR A 93 8.12 -13.39 14.13
CA THR A 93 9.33 -14.15 14.44
C THR A 93 9.39 -15.42 13.59
N GLN A 94 10.51 -16.14 13.63
CA GLN A 94 10.63 -17.43 12.93
C GLN A 94 9.61 -18.46 13.44
N GLU A 95 9.24 -18.38 14.70
CA GLU A 95 8.24 -19.26 15.32
C GLU A 95 6.82 -19.04 14.80
N ASP A 96 6.56 -17.85 14.20
CA ASP A 96 5.28 -17.54 13.57
C ASP A 96 5.11 -18.16 12.17
N VAL A 97 6.17 -18.77 11.60
CA VAL A 97 6.14 -19.39 10.27
C VAL A 97 5.33 -20.68 10.35
N TYR A 98 4.15 -20.65 9.74
CA TYR A 98 3.27 -21.82 9.68
C TYR A 98 3.57 -22.71 8.47
N TYR A 99 4.06 -22.12 7.39
CA TYR A 99 4.32 -22.81 6.13
C TYR A 99 5.42 -22.06 5.37
N ASP A 100 6.48 -22.77 4.97
CA ASP A 100 7.51 -22.29 4.07
C ASP A 100 7.48 -23.14 2.80
N SER A 101 7.06 -22.54 1.69
CA SER A 101 6.94 -23.23 0.41
C SER A 101 8.29 -23.68 -0.15
N TYR A 102 9.37 -22.92 0.11
CA TYR A 102 10.70 -23.29 -0.36
C TYR A 102 11.28 -24.48 0.41
N GLU A 103 11.12 -24.51 1.73
CA GLU A 103 11.57 -25.66 2.54
C GLU A 103 10.85 -26.95 2.14
N LEU A 104 9.56 -26.86 1.80
CA LEU A 104 8.75 -28.02 1.47
C LEU A 104 8.88 -28.49 0.03
N MET A 105 9.09 -27.57 -0.92
CA MET A 105 9.00 -27.84 -2.37
C MET A 105 10.29 -27.46 -3.12
N GLN A 106 11.32 -26.98 -2.41
CA GLN A 106 12.57 -26.49 -2.99
C GLN A 106 12.30 -25.45 -4.11
N ASP A 107 12.94 -25.60 -5.25
CA ASP A 107 12.79 -24.65 -6.37
C ASP A 107 11.35 -24.49 -6.84
N ALA A 108 10.54 -25.55 -6.82
CA ALA A 108 9.12 -25.48 -7.16
C ALA A 108 8.30 -24.63 -6.15
N GLY A 109 8.81 -24.40 -4.94
CA GLY A 109 8.22 -23.55 -3.91
C GLY A 109 8.53 -22.07 -4.06
N ARG A 110 9.34 -21.66 -5.04
CA ARG A 110 9.57 -20.23 -5.32
C ARG A 110 8.30 -19.58 -5.81
N ILE A 111 8.05 -18.34 -5.37
CA ILE A 111 6.80 -17.64 -5.70
C ILE A 111 6.52 -17.56 -7.21
N ARG A 112 7.54 -17.42 -8.04
CA ARG A 112 7.39 -17.41 -9.51
C ARG A 112 6.90 -18.75 -10.05
N ASP A 113 7.43 -19.83 -9.51
CA ASP A 113 7.06 -21.18 -9.94
C ASP A 113 5.65 -21.54 -9.45
N LEU A 114 5.30 -21.14 -8.23
CA LEU A 114 3.94 -21.26 -7.69
C LEU A 114 2.92 -20.48 -8.52
N ILE A 115 3.22 -19.25 -8.92
CA ILE A 115 2.36 -18.45 -9.81
C ILE A 115 2.23 -19.14 -11.17
N GLY A 116 3.34 -19.62 -11.75
CA GLY A 116 3.35 -20.34 -13.02
C GLY A 116 2.50 -21.62 -12.97
N ALA A 117 2.64 -22.40 -11.91
CA ALA A 117 1.83 -23.60 -11.68
C ALA A 117 0.34 -23.25 -11.53
N TYR A 118 0.01 -22.23 -10.73
CA TYR A 118 -1.36 -21.78 -10.56
C TYR A 118 -2.00 -21.37 -11.90
N VAL A 119 -1.33 -20.53 -12.67
CA VAL A 119 -1.83 -20.08 -13.98
C VAL A 119 -2.05 -21.28 -14.92
N LYS A 120 -1.13 -22.24 -14.94
CA LYS A 120 -1.23 -23.44 -15.77
C LYS A 120 -2.39 -24.35 -15.32
N ASP A 121 -2.44 -24.66 -14.04
CA ASP A 121 -3.28 -25.76 -13.52
C ASP A 121 -4.68 -25.28 -13.13
N VAL A 122 -4.81 -24.06 -12.63
CA VAL A 122 -6.09 -23.47 -12.17
C VAL A 122 -6.70 -22.57 -13.25
N ASP A 123 -5.94 -21.63 -13.79
CA ASP A 123 -6.42 -20.67 -14.79
C ASP A 123 -6.30 -21.17 -16.23
N LYS A 124 -5.87 -22.43 -16.44
CA LYS A 124 -5.74 -23.08 -17.75
C LYS A 124 -4.91 -22.27 -18.76
N GLY A 125 -3.88 -21.61 -18.27
CA GLY A 125 -2.96 -20.78 -19.05
C GLY A 125 -3.44 -19.35 -19.35
N VAL A 126 -4.60 -18.94 -18.86
CA VAL A 126 -5.17 -17.61 -19.12
C VAL A 126 -5.33 -16.81 -17.83
N ILE A 127 -4.61 -15.70 -17.72
CA ILE A 127 -4.78 -14.74 -16.61
C ILE A 127 -5.89 -13.75 -16.97
N THR A 128 -6.96 -13.73 -16.20
CA THR A 128 -8.02 -12.74 -16.31
C THR A 128 -7.91 -11.74 -15.16
N PRO A 129 -7.47 -10.49 -15.41
CA PRO A 129 -7.39 -9.47 -14.38
C PRO A 129 -8.77 -9.18 -13.78
N LYS A 130 -8.83 -9.17 -12.46
CA LYS A 130 -10.04 -8.83 -11.69
C LYS A 130 -9.70 -7.78 -10.66
N VAL A 131 -10.55 -6.76 -10.54
CA VAL A 131 -10.45 -5.75 -9.48
C VAL A 131 -11.61 -6.02 -8.51
N ASN A 132 -11.29 -6.22 -7.24
CA ASN A 132 -12.26 -6.52 -6.19
C ASN A 132 -12.65 -5.31 -5.34
N TYR A 133 -11.96 -4.16 -5.52
CA TYR A 133 -12.22 -2.91 -4.79
C TYR A 133 -12.22 -3.07 -3.26
N ASN A 134 -11.41 -4.00 -2.75
CA ASN A 134 -11.33 -4.30 -1.32
C ASN A 134 -10.65 -3.20 -0.50
N TRP A 135 -10.04 -2.21 -1.14
CA TRP A 135 -9.47 -1.04 -0.47
C TRP A 135 -9.66 0.24 -1.27
N LYS A 136 -9.59 1.38 -0.58
CA LYS A 136 -9.64 2.70 -1.20
C LYS A 136 -8.91 3.74 -0.35
N ILE A 137 -8.49 4.81 -0.99
CA ILE A 137 -7.98 6.01 -0.32
C ILE A 137 -9.18 6.90 0.04
N ILE A 138 -9.20 7.38 1.28
CA ILE A 138 -10.13 8.39 1.78
C ILE A 138 -9.36 9.57 2.40
N GLY A 139 -10.08 10.62 2.80
CA GLY A 139 -9.46 11.80 3.40
C GLY A 139 -8.76 12.73 2.40
N PHE A 140 -8.93 12.48 1.09
CA PHE A 140 -8.49 13.34 0.00
C PHE A 140 -9.69 13.71 -0.87
N ASN A 141 -9.83 15.01 -1.18
CA ASN A 141 -10.86 15.48 -2.09
C ASN A 141 -10.31 15.60 -3.52
N PRO A 142 -10.67 14.68 -4.44
CA PRO A 142 -10.20 14.76 -5.82
C PRO A 142 -10.85 15.89 -6.65
N ASN A 143 -11.90 16.55 -6.12
CA ASN A 143 -12.72 17.55 -6.80
C ASN A 143 -12.51 18.96 -6.20
N VAL A 144 -11.25 19.36 -6.01
CA VAL A 144 -10.91 20.71 -5.58
C VAL A 144 -11.24 21.69 -6.71
N GLU A 145 -11.98 22.75 -6.40
CA GLU A 145 -12.27 23.81 -7.37
C GLU A 145 -10.96 24.44 -7.88
N GLY A 146 -10.87 24.64 -9.20
CA GLY A 146 -9.64 25.13 -9.85
C GLY A 146 -8.56 24.09 -10.10
N LYS A 147 -8.80 22.82 -9.75
CA LYS A 147 -7.86 21.70 -9.99
C LYS A 147 -7.41 21.63 -11.45
N ASP A 148 -8.32 21.73 -12.41
CA ASP A 148 -8.01 21.56 -13.83
C ASP A 148 -7.00 22.59 -14.30
N LYS A 149 -7.10 23.84 -13.83
CA LYS A 149 -6.12 24.88 -14.11
C LYS A 149 -4.72 24.51 -13.59
N ILE A 150 -4.61 23.97 -12.39
CA ILE A 150 -3.33 23.47 -11.85
C ILE A 150 -2.79 22.32 -12.71
N LEU A 151 -3.64 21.37 -13.09
CA LEU A 151 -3.21 20.25 -13.91
C LEU A 151 -2.72 20.70 -15.28
N ASP A 152 -3.34 21.74 -15.87
CA ASP A 152 -2.91 22.33 -17.13
C ASP A 152 -1.57 23.06 -16.97
N GLU A 153 -1.35 23.80 -15.90
CA GLU A 153 -0.05 24.41 -15.58
C GLU A 153 1.06 23.38 -15.35
N ILE A 154 0.75 22.24 -14.74
CA ILE A 154 1.68 21.11 -14.61
C ILE A 154 2.02 20.52 -15.99
N ARG A 155 1.00 20.28 -16.84
CA ARG A 155 1.19 19.75 -18.19
C ARG A 155 1.99 20.71 -19.09
N ALA A 156 1.78 22.00 -18.91
CA ALA A 156 2.54 23.04 -19.60
C ALA A 156 3.98 23.20 -19.08
N GLY A 157 4.33 22.55 -17.95
CA GLY A 157 5.65 22.66 -17.33
C GLY A 157 5.87 23.92 -16.47
N ASN A 158 4.82 24.74 -16.29
CA ASN A 158 4.89 25.96 -15.48
C ASN A 158 4.93 25.64 -13.96
N ILE A 159 4.24 24.58 -13.55
CA ILE A 159 4.33 24.02 -12.19
C ILE A 159 5.11 22.70 -12.26
N LYS A 160 6.25 22.65 -11.58
CA LYS A 160 7.07 21.43 -11.50
C LYS A 160 6.58 20.53 -10.37
N ILE A 161 6.46 19.24 -10.66
CA ILE A 161 6.20 18.23 -9.63
C ILE A 161 7.45 18.10 -8.76
N PRO A 162 7.34 18.30 -7.43
CA PRO A 162 8.47 18.15 -6.53
C PRO A 162 9.01 16.71 -6.52
N VAL A 163 10.35 16.57 -6.54
CA VAL A 163 11.04 15.28 -6.59
C VAL A 163 11.98 15.20 -5.39
N SER A 164 12.21 13.99 -4.86
CA SER A 164 13.20 13.77 -3.78
C SER A 164 14.61 14.16 -4.22
N ALA A 165 15.48 14.48 -3.27
CA ALA A 165 16.86 14.88 -3.55
C ALA A 165 17.65 13.83 -4.35
N ASP A 166 17.35 12.53 -4.18
CA ASP A 166 17.95 11.43 -4.89
C ASP A 166 17.24 11.09 -6.22
N GLY A 167 16.20 11.84 -6.60
CA GLY A 167 15.45 11.67 -7.84
C GLY A 167 14.54 10.44 -7.90
N ARG A 168 14.43 9.65 -6.83
CA ARG A 168 13.76 8.34 -6.86
C ARG A 168 12.27 8.38 -6.50
N THR A 169 11.83 9.42 -5.80
CA THR A 169 10.42 9.59 -5.41
C THR A 169 9.89 10.86 -6.06
N LEU A 170 8.89 10.70 -6.91
CA LEU A 170 8.15 11.81 -7.50
C LEU A 170 7.06 12.30 -6.55
N ASN A 171 6.69 13.58 -6.70
CA ASN A 171 5.60 14.20 -5.95
C ASN A 171 5.77 14.05 -4.43
N VAL A 172 6.94 14.42 -3.92
CA VAL A 172 7.25 14.37 -2.48
C VAL A 172 6.55 15.45 -1.64
N LYS A 173 5.87 16.38 -2.30
CA LYS A 173 5.04 17.41 -1.68
C LYS A 173 3.82 17.66 -2.56
N SER A 174 2.63 17.63 -1.95
CA SER A 174 1.38 17.92 -2.65
C SER A 174 1.41 19.32 -3.26
N ILE A 175 0.88 19.45 -4.47
CA ILE A 175 0.57 20.72 -5.09
C ILE A 175 -0.79 21.15 -4.58
N ASN A 176 -0.90 22.36 -4.05
CA ASN A 176 -2.10 22.89 -3.43
C ASN A 176 -2.73 23.97 -4.31
N ILE A 177 -4.05 24.12 -4.24
CA ILE A 177 -4.77 25.16 -5.02
C ILE A 177 -4.25 26.59 -4.75
N ASN A 178 -3.70 26.83 -3.58
CA ASN A 178 -3.12 28.13 -3.23
C ASN A 178 -1.77 28.40 -3.92
N ASP A 179 -1.15 27.40 -4.54
CA ASP A 179 0.11 27.58 -5.29
C ASP A 179 -0.09 28.36 -6.59
N LEU A 180 -1.35 28.48 -7.09
CA LEU A 180 -1.71 29.36 -8.22
C LEU A 180 -1.73 30.86 -7.85
N LYS A 181 -1.74 31.20 -6.56
CA LYS A 181 -1.90 32.59 -6.09
C LYS A 181 -0.56 33.28 -5.88
N LYS A 182 0.52 32.63 -6.20
CA LYS A 182 1.89 33.16 -6.15
C LYS A 182 2.44 33.38 -7.54
#